data_32cb0abaaac13dc65df28c414c91ef90
#
_entry.id   32cb0abaaac13dc65df28c414c91ef90
#
_cell.length_a   1.000
_cell.length_b   1.000
_cell.length_c   1.000
_cell.angle_alpha   90.00
_cell.angle_beta   90.00
_cell.angle_gamma   90.00
#
_symmetry.space_group_name_H-M   'P 1'
#
loop_
_entity.id
_entity.type
_entity.pdbx_description
1 polymer ?
#
loop_
_entity_poly.entity_id
_entity_poly.type
_entity_poly.pdbx_seq_one_letter_code
_entity_poly.pdbx_strand_id
1 'polypeptide(L)'
;MKDRNHTFDFLCGLCIIRMISLHVMDFCGMGEVQWWTHVMEWTFYFMSFFFFKAGYFNKGVNNSPTGEYIIDRTKRLFIPYMSAGIIGMIIYFSFLPAMLDKYHNPIEPLSWDHIWKTSSFYGNRPTWFLFSFFVTYLVVHFIEKVKGLRWIAVLFPLVSYLLFLYGNPLWMDANNVFMGIFFFYLGMLWKHIMKRFSRSSIIIVSIVMIIAFLVLNVVGHGEYTMSINSFKGSFLMTMLIMVLAICGLVGFFSSVNLPRVPVIYYIGQHSMVYFISHYPMLYFYKFMHLSFGRSIWNRPEEVFILIPAVFCLCTWMVPLIERIPWLSGRWCKS
;
A
#
# COMPACT_ATOMS: atom_id res chain seq x y z
N MET A 1 25.74 8.99 -3.25
CA MET A 1 24.39 8.39 -3.36
C MET A 1 24.48 6.98 -2.80
N LYS A 2 23.70 6.62 -1.74
CA LYS A 2 23.64 5.23 -1.28
C LYS A 2 23.16 4.35 -2.42
N ASP A 3 23.81 3.20 -2.66
CA ASP A 3 23.37 2.23 -3.65
C ASP A 3 21.89 1.87 -3.41
N ARG A 4 21.06 2.32 -4.32
CA ARG A 4 19.63 2.09 -4.30
C ARG A 4 19.36 0.67 -4.79
N ASN A 5 18.49 -0.07 -4.11
CA ASN A 5 18.16 -1.42 -4.52
C ASN A 5 17.11 -1.39 -5.67
N HIS A 6 17.60 -1.55 -6.89
CA HIS A 6 16.78 -1.51 -8.10
C HIS A 6 15.61 -2.51 -8.09
N THR A 7 15.80 -3.70 -7.52
CA THR A 7 14.73 -4.70 -7.43
C THR A 7 13.52 -4.19 -6.65
N PHE A 8 13.77 -3.60 -5.48
CA PHE A 8 12.68 -3.06 -4.67
C PHE A 8 12.05 -1.81 -5.28
N ASP A 9 12.81 -1.00 -6.00
CA ASP A 9 12.23 0.13 -6.74
C ASP A 9 11.31 -0.40 -7.86
N PHE A 10 11.71 -1.44 -8.59
CA PHE A 10 10.88 -2.09 -9.61
C PHE A 10 9.58 -2.67 -9.03
N LEU A 11 9.69 -3.49 -7.97
CA LEU A 11 8.52 -4.09 -7.32
C LEU A 11 7.59 -3.04 -6.71
N CYS A 12 8.13 -1.98 -6.09
CA CYS A 12 7.32 -0.85 -5.63
C CYS A 12 6.57 -0.18 -6.79
N GLY A 13 7.23 0.01 -7.93
CA GLY A 13 6.60 0.58 -9.12
C GLY A 13 5.40 -0.25 -9.57
N LEU A 14 5.55 -1.57 -9.66
CA LEU A 14 4.46 -2.49 -9.99
C LEU A 14 3.31 -2.41 -8.97
N CYS A 15 3.62 -2.40 -7.67
CA CYS A 15 2.59 -2.28 -6.63
C CYS A 15 1.83 -0.94 -6.71
N ILE A 16 2.51 0.17 -7.00
CA ILE A 16 1.87 1.48 -7.19
C ILE A 16 1.02 1.51 -8.46
N ILE A 17 1.51 0.94 -9.56
CA ILE A 17 0.74 0.84 -10.80
C ILE A 17 -0.55 0.05 -10.53
N ARG A 18 -0.45 -1.11 -9.89
CA ARG A 18 -1.61 -1.93 -9.51
C ARG A 18 -2.59 -1.14 -8.64
N MET A 19 -2.09 -0.43 -7.63
CA MET A 19 -2.93 0.35 -6.71
C MET A 19 -3.69 1.48 -7.42
N ILE A 20 -3.00 2.28 -8.23
CA ILE A 20 -3.64 3.38 -8.97
C ILE A 20 -4.65 2.82 -9.97
N SER A 21 -4.30 1.74 -10.69
CA SER A 21 -5.22 1.09 -11.62
C SER A 21 -6.48 0.59 -10.92
N LEU A 22 -6.39 0.00 -9.71
CA LEU A 22 -7.54 -0.39 -8.91
C LEU A 22 -8.51 0.80 -8.72
N HIS A 23 -7.98 1.90 -8.22
CA HIS A 23 -8.82 3.06 -7.91
C HIS A 23 -9.40 3.75 -9.16
N VAL A 24 -8.65 3.74 -10.26
CA VAL A 24 -9.17 4.24 -11.56
C VAL A 24 -10.29 3.34 -12.08
N MET A 25 -10.11 2.02 -12.03
CA MET A 25 -11.10 1.05 -12.48
C MET A 25 -12.39 1.16 -11.66
N ASP A 26 -12.27 1.23 -10.32
CA ASP A 26 -13.41 1.45 -9.44
C ASP A 26 -14.12 2.77 -9.74
N PHE A 27 -13.36 3.82 -9.98
CA PHE A 27 -13.88 5.15 -10.31
C PHE A 27 -14.65 5.19 -11.63
N CYS A 28 -14.25 4.37 -12.61
CA CYS A 28 -14.93 4.22 -13.90
C CYS A 28 -16.06 3.19 -13.88
N GLY A 29 -16.40 2.61 -12.72
CA GLY A 29 -17.45 1.60 -12.60
C GLY A 29 -17.06 0.22 -13.16
N MET A 30 -15.78 -0.06 -13.29
CA MET A 30 -15.26 -1.34 -13.81
C MET A 30 -14.84 -2.32 -12.70
N GLY A 31 -15.16 -2.05 -11.44
CA GLY A 31 -14.77 -2.90 -10.32
C GLY A 31 -15.27 -4.35 -10.41
N GLU A 32 -16.41 -4.57 -11.10
CA GLU A 32 -17.00 -5.91 -11.26
C GLU A 32 -16.67 -6.59 -12.60
N VAL A 33 -15.81 -5.99 -13.43
CA VAL A 33 -15.41 -6.61 -14.69
C VAL A 33 -14.57 -7.85 -14.44
N GLN A 34 -14.99 -9.00 -14.92
CA GLN A 34 -14.47 -10.33 -14.58
C GLN A 34 -12.94 -10.45 -14.70
N TRP A 35 -12.35 -10.03 -15.82
CA TRP A 35 -10.89 -10.11 -15.99
C TRP A 35 -10.13 -9.22 -14.99
N TRP A 36 -10.73 -8.05 -14.64
CA TRP A 36 -10.15 -7.15 -13.66
C TRP A 36 -10.25 -7.71 -12.24
N THR A 37 -11.37 -8.32 -11.89
CA THR A 37 -11.56 -9.03 -10.63
C THR A 37 -10.48 -10.10 -10.45
N HIS A 38 -10.20 -10.89 -11.49
CA HIS A 38 -9.11 -11.88 -11.45
C HIS A 38 -7.73 -11.24 -11.24
N VAL A 39 -7.42 -10.10 -11.90
CA VAL A 39 -6.16 -9.38 -11.66
C VAL A 39 -6.07 -8.95 -10.19
N MET A 40 -7.17 -8.49 -9.60
CA MET A 40 -7.21 -8.08 -8.19
C MET A 40 -7.01 -9.27 -7.25
N GLU A 41 -7.70 -10.37 -7.49
CA GLU A 41 -7.59 -11.63 -6.74
C GLU A 41 -6.16 -12.20 -6.79
N TRP A 42 -5.48 -12.10 -7.91
CA TRP A 42 -4.11 -12.62 -8.06
C TRP A 42 -3.03 -11.68 -7.50
N THR A 43 -3.38 -10.45 -7.20
CA THR A 43 -2.40 -9.42 -6.77
C THR A 43 -2.74 -8.80 -5.42
N PHE A 44 -3.60 -9.41 -4.62
CA PHE A 44 -4.09 -8.84 -3.35
C PHE A 44 -2.99 -8.62 -2.29
N TYR A 45 -1.85 -9.29 -2.41
CA TYR A 45 -0.70 -9.17 -1.51
C TYR A 45 0.10 -7.86 -1.62
N PHE A 46 -0.22 -7.00 -2.60
CA PHE A 46 0.61 -5.83 -2.96
C PHE A 46 0.83 -4.84 -1.79
N MET A 47 -0.16 -4.63 -0.92
CA MET A 47 0.01 -3.74 0.25
C MET A 47 0.93 -4.36 1.30
N SER A 48 0.81 -5.66 1.54
CA SER A 48 1.66 -6.40 2.47
C SER A 48 3.13 -6.39 2.06
N PHE A 49 3.42 -6.30 0.75
CA PHE A 49 4.77 -6.13 0.22
C PHE A 49 5.49 -4.90 0.78
N PHE A 50 4.80 -3.78 1.01
CA PHE A 50 5.45 -2.58 1.57
C PHE A 50 5.91 -2.79 3.02
N PHE A 51 5.13 -3.50 3.82
CA PHE A 51 5.54 -3.89 5.18
C PHE A 51 6.72 -4.85 5.15
N PHE A 52 6.70 -5.84 4.27
CA PHE A 52 7.83 -6.73 4.03
C PHE A 52 9.09 -5.96 3.62
N LYS A 53 8.99 -5.03 2.66
CA LYS A 53 10.09 -4.14 2.27
C LYS A 53 10.66 -3.37 3.46
N ALA A 54 9.78 -2.83 4.31
CA ALA A 54 10.19 -2.08 5.49
C ALA A 54 11.03 -2.94 6.44
N GLY A 55 10.60 -4.18 6.69
CA GLY A 55 11.35 -5.15 7.48
C GLY A 55 12.67 -5.55 6.82
N TYR A 56 12.67 -5.82 5.52
CA TYR A 56 13.87 -6.18 4.77
C TYR A 56 14.98 -5.11 4.86
N PHE A 57 14.61 -3.83 4.83
CA PHE A 57 15.56 -2.72 4.96
C PHE A 57 15.75 -2.22 6.38
N ASN A 58 15.11 -2.85 7.36
CA ASN A 58 15.30 -2.46 8.75
C ASN A 58 16.76 -2.62 9.17
N LYS A 59 17.36 -1.53 9.68
CA LYS A 59 18.77 -1.47 10.12
C LYS A 59 18.95 -1.63 11.63
N GLY A 60 17.99 -2.23 12.30
CA GLY A 60 18.01 -2.38 13.77
C GLY A 60 17.26 -1.24 14.45
N VAL A 61 16.04 -1.54 14.80
CA VAL A 61 15.14 -0.66 15.57
C VAL A 61 15.68 -0.41 16.97
N ASN A 62 16.58 -1.28 17.44
CA ASN A 62 17.09 -1.30 18.82
C ASN A 62 18.12 -0.22 19.16
N ASN A 63 18.74 0.41 18.16
CA ASN A 63 19.91 1.25 18.37
C ASN A 63 19.57 2.74 18.60
N SER A 64 18.31 3.14 18.42
CA SER A 64 17.91 4.53 18.62
C SER A 64 17.14 4.71 19.93
N PRO A 65 17.35 5.83 20.66
CA PRO A 65 16.49 6.21 21.77
C PRO A 65 15.01 6.27 21.33
N THR A 66 14.10 5.81 22.18
CA THR A 66 12.66 5.71 21.81
C THR A 66 12.07 7.03 21.35
N GLY A 67 12.41 8.12 22.05
CA GLY A 67 11.89 9.44 21.68
C GLY A 67 12.33 9.88 20.28
N GLU A 68 13.60 9.75 19.95
CA GLU A 68 14.12 10.08 18.62
C GLU A 68 13.50 9.20 17.53
N TYR A 69 13.31 7.92 17.80
CA TYR A 69 12.68 7.00 16.87
C TYR A 69 11.22 7.40 16.58
N ILE A 70 10.43 7.69 17.63
CA ILE A 70 9.05 8.14 17.50
C ILE A 70 8.98 9.44 16.68
N ILE A 71 9.82 10.42 17.01
CA ILE A 71 9.88 11.70 16.28
C ILE A 71 10.23 11.48 14.80
N ASP A 72 11.23 10.63 14.49
CA ASP A 72 11.60 10.32 13.10
C ASP A 72 10.43 9.69 12.33
N ARG A 73 9.72 8.70 12.94
CA ARG A 73 8.58 8.07 12.30
C ARG A 73 7.38 8.99 12.17
N THR A 74 7.12 9.84 13.17
CA THR A 74 6.09 10.88 13.10
C THR A 74 6.35 11.82 11.93
N LYS A 75 7.56 12.33 11.79
CA LYS A 75 7.95 13.18 10.68
C LYS A 75 7.81 12.52 9.31
N ARG A 76 8.15 11.24 9.20
CA ARG A 76 8.20 10.53 7.91
C ARG A 76 6.89 9.93 7.47
N LEU A 77 5.98 9.61 8.39
CA LEU A 77 4.75 8.87 8.09
C LEU A 77 3.51 9.57 8.60
N PHE A 78 3.48 9.96 9.89
CA PHE A 78 2.28 10.53 10.50
C PHE A 78 1.98 11.95 10.02
N ILE A 79 2.99 12.82 9.90
CA ILE A 79 2.79 14.16 9.33
C ILE A 79 2.33 14.09 7.87
N PRO A 80 2.96 13.31 6.96
CA PRO A 80 2.43 13.10 5.62
C PRO A 80 1.01 12.51 5.59
N TYR A 81 0.68 11.57 6.50
CA TYR A 81 -0.67 11.04 6.64
C TYR A 81 -1.70 12.15 6.90
N MET A 82 -1.44 12.97 7.92
CA MET A 82 -2.32 14.09 8.28
C MET A 82 -2.42 15.12 7.17
N SER A 83 -1.29 15.52 6.61
CA SER A 83 -1.23 16.56 5.58
C SER A 83 -1.91 16.14 4.29
N ALA A 84 -1.64 14.93 3.80
CA ALA A 84 -2.28 14.39 2.60
C ALA A 84 -3.78 14.16 2.82
N GLY A 85 -4.18 13.75 4.02
CA GLY A 85 -5.57 13.60 4.40
C GLY A 85 -6.32 14.93 4.42
N ILE A 86 -5.76 15.96 5.06
CA ILE A 86 -6.36 17.31 5.12
C ILE A 86 -6.49 17.90 3.72
N ILE A 87 -5.45 17.79 2.88
CA ILE A 87 -5.52 18.26 1.49
C ILE A 87 -6.61 17.50 0.72
N GLY A 88 -6.68 16.18 0.89
CA GLY A 88 -7.76 15.38 0.30
C GLY A 88 -9.15 15.88 0.70
N MET A 89 -9.37 16.16 1.99
CA MET A 89 -10.64 16.72 2.48
C MET A 89 -10.94 18.09 1.87
N ILE A 90 -9.96 18.99 1.83
CA ILE A 90 -10.16 20.33 1.23
C ILE A 90 -10.59 20.18 -0.23
N ILE A 91 -9.92 19.35 -1.01
CA ILE A 91 -10.28 19.09 -2.41
C ILE A 91 -11.67 18.48 -2.50
N TYR A 92 -11.97 17.45 -1.71
CA TYR A 92 -13.25 16.76 -1.71
C TYR A 92 -14.40 17.72 -1.44
N PHE A 93 -14.35 18.48 -0.35
CA PHE A 93 -15.42 19.40 0.04
C PHE A 93 -15.50 20.66 -0.81
N SER A 94 -14.38 21.12 -1.41
CA SER A 94 -14.39 22.27 -2.32
C SER A 94 -15.01 21.96 -3.68
N PHE A 95 -14.77 20.76 -4.22
CA PHE A 95 -15.27 20.39 -5.55
C PHE A 95 -16.60 19.65 -5.51
N LEU A 96 -16.96 19.08 -4.38
CA LEU A 96 -18.15 18.25 -4.22
C LEU A 96 -19.47 18.98 -4.47
N PRO A 97 -19.69 20.24 -3.99
CA PRO A 97 -20.93 20.96 -4.28
C PRO A 97 -21.19 21.11 -5.78
N ALA A 98 -20.16 21.38 -6.58
CA ALA A 98 -20.30 21.46 -8.03
C ALA A 98 -20.58 20.11 -8.69
N MET A 99 -20.23 19.01 -8.02
CA MET A 99 -20.48 17.66 -8.53
C MET A 99 -21.87 17.15 -8.21
N LEU A 100 -22.49 17.59 -7.13
CA LEU A 100 -23.77 17.07 -6.63
C LEU A 100 -24.97 17.58 -7.38
N ASP A 101 -25.01 18.87 -7.68
CA ASP A 101 -26.12 19.48 -8.39
C ASP A 101 -26.43 18.81 -9.73
N LYS A 102 -25.44 18.11 -10.29
CA LYS A 102 -25.55 17.50 -11.61
C LYS A 102 -25.87 16.01 -11.61
N TYR A 103 -25.58 15.27 -10.50
CA TYR A 103 -25.61 13.80 -10.53
C TYR A 103 -26.36 13.14 -9.38
N HIS A 104 -26.99 13.88 -8.48
CA HIS A 104 -27.80 13.37 -7.36
C HIS A 104 -27.09 12.35 -6.44
N ASN A 105 -25.76 12.35 -6.44
CA ASN A 105 -25.02 11.49 -5.52
C ASN A 105 -25.05 12.11 -4.11
N PRO A 106 -25.51 11.39 -3.08
CA PRO A 106 -25.52 11.91 -1.74
C PRO A 106 -24.07 12.21 -1.30
N ILE A 107 -23.84 13.44 -0.80
CA ILE A 107 -22.59 13.76 -0.09
C ILE A 107 -22.60 12.93 1.17
N GLU A 108 -21.55 12.14 1.38
CA GLU A 108 -21.28 11.67 2.74
C GLU A 108 -20.95 12.90 3.59
N PRO A 109 -21.78 13.25 4.58
CA PRO A 109 -21.50 14.40 5.43
C PRO A 109 -20.19 14.19 6.15
N LEU A 110 -19.47 15.28 6.42
CA LEU A 110 -18.23 15.20 7.21
C LEU A 110 -18.53 14.54 8.55
N SER A 111 -18.02 13.35 8.75
CA SER A 111 -18.11 12.59 9.98
C SER A 111 -16.72 12.35 10.55
N TRP A 112 -16.43 12.96 11.69
CA TRP A 112 -15.22 12.65 12.44
C TRP A 112 -15.19 11.20 12.90
N ASP A 113 -16.37 10.62 13.14
CA ASP A 113 -16.53 9.21 13.48
C ASP A 113 -16.02 8.28 12.36
N HIS A 114 -16.24 8.65 11.10
CA HIS A 114 -15.67 7.92 9.96
C HIS A 114 -14.13 7.91 10.00
N ILE A 115 -13.51 9.08 10.14
CA ILE A 115 -12.04 9.20 10.19
C ILE A 115 -11.49 8.44 11.41
N TRP A 116 -12.18 8.58 12.55
CA TRP A 116 -11.81 7.94 13.80
C TRP A 116 -11.92 6.41 13.78
N LYS A 117 -12.86 5.88 13.02
CA LYS A 117 -13.03 4.43 12.86
C LYS A 117 -12.10 3.84 11.79
N THR A 118 -11.93 4.53 10.67
CA THR A 118 -11.29 3.94 9.47
C THR A 118 -9.87 4.42 9.21
N SER A 119 -9.37 5.44 9.93
CA SER A 119 -8.12 6.16 9.61
C SER A 119 -8.04 6.72 8.16
N SER A 120 -9.15 6.74 7.46
CA SER A 120 -9.25 7.21 6.07
C SER A 120 -9.82 8.61 6.03
N PHE A 121 -9.19 9.50 5.26
CA PHE A 121 -9.70 10.85 5.04
C PHE A 121 -10.56 10.91 3.77
N TYR A 122 -11.64 11.72 3.82
CA TYR A 122 -12.41 12.04 2.62
C TYR A 122 -11.50 12.62 1.53
N GLY A 123 -11.72 12.25 0.28
CA GLY A 123 -10.91 12.70 -0.85
C GLY A 123 -9.49 12.13 -0.92
N ASN A 124 -9.06 11.37 0.08
CA ASN A 124 -7.81 10.61 0.05
C ASN A 124 -7.89 9.35 0.90
N ARG A 125 -8.84 8.47 0.56
CA ARG A 125 -9.09 7.23 1.32
C ARG A 125 -7.86 6.35 1.56
N PRO A 126 -6.92 6.18 0.62
CA PRO A 126 -5.73 5.33 0.84
C PRO A 126 -4.81 5.75 1.98
N THR A 127 -4.98 6.95 2.55
CA THR A 127 -4.14 7.43 3.67
C THR A 127 -4.12 6.50 4.88
N TRP A 128 -5.15 5.65 5.09
CA TRP A 128 -5.16 4.61 6.12
C TRP A 128 -3.86 3.81 6.17
N PHE A 129 -3.25 3.55 5.01
CA PHE A 129 -2.02 2.77 4.93
C PHE A 129 -0.84 3.46 5.63
N LEU A 130 -0.69 4.78 5.50
CA LEU A 130 0.37 5.52 6.17
C LEU A 130 0.23 5.47 7.69
N PHE A 131 -1.01 5.53 8.19
CA PHE A 131 -1.30 5.36 9.60
C PHE A 131 -0.93 3.95 10.08
N SER A 132 -1.41 2.91 9.40
CA SER A 132 -1.09 1.52 9.72
C SER A 132 0.42 1.26 9.66
N PHE A 133 1.08 1.87 8.69
CA PHE A 133 2.53 1.74 8.52
C PHE A 133 3.29 2.42 9.68
N PHE A 134 2.83 3.61 10.10
CA PHE A 134 3.35 4.32 11.27
C PHE A 134 3.19 3.49 12.55
N VAL A 135 1.99 2.99 12.82
CA VAL A 135 1.71 2.17 14.01
C VAL A 135 2.54 0.88 14.00
N THR A 136 2.65 0.22 12.83
CA THR A 136 3.49 -0.98 12.68
C THR A 136 4.94 -0.70 13.09
N TYR A 137 5.54 0.41 12.64
CA TYR A 137 6.90 0.77 13.03
C TYR A 137 7.04 0.99 14.53
N LEU A 138 6.05 1.63 15.17
CA LEU A 138 6.07 1.85 16.63
C LEU A 138 5.98 0.53 17.37
N VAL A 139 5.02 -0.33 17.03
CA VAL A 139 4.84 -1.62 17.70
C VAL A 139 6.07 -2.50 17.52
N VAL A 140 6.62 -2.59 16.31
CA VAL A 140 7.87 -3.33 16.06
C VAL A 140 9.02 -2.78 16.90
N HIS A 141 9.13 -1.45 17.06
CA HIS A 141 10.17 -0.86 17.91
C HIS A 141 10.06 -1.34 19.38
N PHE A 142 8.85 -1.40 19.93
CA PHE A 142 8.65 -1.89 21.30
C PHE A 142 8.87 -3.40 21.42
N ILE A 143 8.40 -4.19 20.44
CA ILE A 143 8.63 -5.65 20.43
C ILE A 143 10.13 -5.97 20.40
N GLU A 144 10.90 -5.27 19.58
CA GLU A 144 12.36 -5.50 19.45
C GLU A 144 13.13 -5.14 20.73
N LYS A 145 12.59 -4.29 21.61
CA LYS A 145 13.21 -4.00 22.91
C LYS A 145 13.10 -5.14 23.91
N VAL A 146 12.13 -6.02 23.74
CA VAL A 146 11.93 -7.17 24.63
C VAL A 146 12.52 -8.41 23.98
N LYS A 147 13.59 -8.92 24.57
CA LYS A 147 14.32 -10.08 24.06
C LYS A 147 13.38 -11.28 23.91
N GLY A 148 13.32 -11.86 22.72
CA GLY A 148 12.48 -13.03 22.40
C GLY A 148 11.04 -12.72 21.98
N LEU A 149 10.52 -11.52 22.22
CA LEU A 149 9.13 -11.17 21.92
C LEU A 149 8.80 -11.17 20.42
N ARG A 150 9.80 -10.98 19.56
CA ARG A 150 9.62 -11.00 18.08
C ARG A 150 8.96 -12.26 17.54
N TRP A 151 9.11 -13.40 18.24
CA TRP A 151 8.49 -14.65 17.80
C TRP A 151 6.95 -14.64 17.88
N ILE A 152 6.40 -13.77 18.72
CA ILE A 152 4.94 -13.59 18.81
C ILE A 152 4.33 -13.06 17.51
N ALA A 153 5.15 -12.42 16.66
CA ALA A 153 4.70 -11.91 15.36
C ALA A 153 4.15 -12.99 14.42
N VAL A 154 4.53 -14.26 14.62
CA VAL A 154 3.97 -15.41 13.87
C VAL A 154 2.49 -15.62 14.17
N LEU A 155 2.02 -15.22 15.36
CA LEU A 155 0.63 -15.35 15.77
C LEU A 155 -0.26 -14.18 15.32
N PHE A 156 0.32 -13.07 14.90
CA PHE A 156 -0.44 -11.87 14.57
C PHE A 156 -1.41 -12.02 13.38
N PRO A 157 -1.11 -12.79 12.32
CA PRO A 157 -2.11 -13.08 11.30
C PRO A 157 -3.36 -13.77 11.84
N LEU A 158 -3.18 -14.68 12.81
CA LEU A 158 -4.30 -15.33 13.47
C LEU A 158 -5.13 -14.34 14.29
N VAL A 159 -4.47 -13.41 15.00
CA VAL A 159 -5.17 -12.33 15.72
C VAL A 159 -5.97 -11.46 14.74
N SER A 160 -5.35 -11.07 13.61
CA SER A 160 -6.04 -10.31 12.55
C SER A 160 -7.27 -11.06 12.02
N TYR A 161 -7.16 -12.36 11.79
CA TYR A 161 -8.25 -13.21 11.33
C TYR A 161 -9.37 -13.36 12.37
N LEU A 162 -9.02 -13.56 13.66
CA LEU A 162 -10.01 -13.63 14.73
C LEU A 162 -10.78 -12.32 14.88
N LEU A 163 -10.11 -11.17 14.80
CA LEU A 163 -10.77 -9.86 14.80
C LEU A 163 -11.75 -9.71 13.64
N PHE A 164 -11.41 -10.23 12.46
CA PHE A 164 -12.31 -10.28 11.30
C PHE A 164 -13.53 -11.17 11.60
N LEU A 165 -13.33 -12.39 12.11
CA LEU A 165 -14.41 -13.34 12.37
C LEU A 165 -15.40 -12.83 13.43
N TYR A 166 -14.91 -12.17 14.48
CA TYR A 166 -15.75 -11.63 15.53
C TYR A 166 -16.36 -10.26 15.20
N GLY A 167 -16.03 -9.68 14.05
CA GLY A 167 -16.58 -8.40 13.59
C GLY A 167 -16.23 -7.24 14.50
N ASN A 168 -15.12 -7.31 15.23
CA ASN A 168 -14.68 -6.27 16.18
C ASN A 168 -13.58 -5.40 15.54
N PRO A 169 -13.95 -4.28 14.88
CA PRO A 169 -12.95 -3.34 14.41
C PRO A 169 -12.25 -2.66 15.58
N LEU A 170 -10.94 -2.66 15.56
CA LEU A 170 -10.16 -1.83 16.46
C LEU A 170 -10.21 -0.37 16.00
N TRP A 171 -9.96 0.52 16.93
CA TRP A 171 -9.86 1.94 16.66
C TRP A 171 -8.95 2.24 15.45
N MET A 172 -9.41 3.11 14.56
CA MET A 172 -8.73 3.50 13.32
C MET A 172 -8.35 2.31 12.41
N ASP A 173 -9.18 1.27 12.39
CA ASP A 173 -8.94 0.04 11.61
C ASP A 173 -7.57 -0.59 11.87
N ALA A 174 -7.08 -0.49 13.11
CA ALA A 174 -5.76 -1.01 13.49
C ALA A 174 -5.64 -2.55 13.38
N ASN A 175 -6.72 -3.24 13.01
CA ASN A 175 -6.74 -4.68 12.77
C ASN A 175 -5.70 -5.12 11.71
N ASN A 176 -5.49 -4.27 10.70
CA ASN A 176 -4.54 -4.54 9.63
C ASN A 176 -3.06 -4.40 10.06
N VAL A 177 -2.80 -3.74 11.19
CA VAL A 177 -1.44 -3.59 11.75
C VAL A 177 -0.84 -4.95 12.10
N PHE A 178 -1.64 -5.91 12.57
CA PHE A 178 -1.16 -7.26 12.89
C PHE A 178 -0.57 -7.96 11.66
N MET A 179 -1.26 -7.86 10.52
CA MET A 179 -0.72 -8.34 9.25
C MET A 179 0.55 -7.58 8.84
N GLY A 180 0.54 -6.26 9.03
CA GLY A 180 1.71 -5.41 8.77
C GLY A 180 2.94 -5.86 9.56
N ILE A 181 2.79 -6.13 10.87
CA ILE A 181 3.88 -6.60 11.74
C ILE A 181 4.41 -7.97 11.27
N PHE A 182 3.52 -8.91 10.93
CA PHE A 182 3.93 -10.21 10.42
C PHE A 182 4.80 -10.07 9.17
N PHE A 183 4.34 -9.31 8.16
CA PHE A 183 5.11 -9.12 6.94
C PHE A 183 6.39 -8.32 7.15
N PHE A 184 6.42 -7.43 8.12
CA PHE A 184 7.66 -6.75 8.52
C PHE A 184 8.70 -7.75 9.02
N TYR A 185 8.34 -8.65 9.94
CA TYR A 185 9.25 -9.68 10.44
C TYR A 185 9.62 -10.72 9.38
N LEU A 186 8.68 -11.07 8.51
CA LEU A 186 8.96 -11.92 7.35
C LEU A 186 10.03 -11.29 6.44
N GLY A 187 9.98 -9.98 6.22
CA GLY A 187 10.99 -9.24 5.47
C GLY A 187 12.37 -9.28 6.14
N MET A 188 12.42 -9.11 7.46
CA MET A 188 13.67 -9.26 8.22
C MET A 188 14.24 -10.68 8.08
N LEU A 189 13.41 -11.70 8.24
CA LEU A 189 13.79 -13.11 8.11
C LEU A 189 14.29 -13.42 6.69
N TRP A 190 13.53 -13.01 5.68
CA TRP A 190 13.88 -13.25 4.27
C TRP A 190 15.23 -12.66 3.90
N LYS A 191 15.56 -11.48 4.40
CA LYS A 191 16.88 -10.88 4.24
C LYS A 191 18.01 -11.76 4.78
N HIS A 192 17.81 -12.43 5.92
CA HIS A 192 18.79 -13.35 6.48
C HIS A 192 18.92 -14.61 5.64
N ILE A 193 17.79 -15.15 5.13
CA ILE A 193 17.77 -16.30 4.22
C ILE A 193 18.55 -15.96 2.95
N MET A 194 18.21 -14.84 2.29
CA MET A 194 18.88 -14.38 1.07
C MET A 194 20.40 -14.26 1.19
N LYS A 195 20.90 -13.95 2.38
CA LYS A 195 22.35 -13.84 2.63
C LYS A 195 23.06 -15.18 2.85
N ARG A 196 22.32 -16.23 3.22
CA ARG A 196 22.89 -17.55 3.56
C ARG A 196 22.96 -18.50 2.38
N PHE A 197 22.11 -18.32 1.38
CA PHE A 197 22.02 -19.23 0.25
C PHE A 197 22.69 -18.67 -1.01
N SER A 198 23.14 -19.56 -1.89
CA SER A 198 23.71 -19.19 -3.17
C SER A 198 22.63 -18.53 -4.07
N ARG A 199 23.08 -17.71 -5.02
CA ARG A 199 22.19 -17.07 -6.00
C ARG A 199 21.34 -18.10 -6.76
N SER A 200 21.93 -19.20 -7.18
CA SER A 200 21.25 -20.28 -7.91
C SER A 200 20.20 -20.95 -7.06
N SER A 201 20.51 -21.25 -5.79
CA SER A 201 19.53 -21.83 -4.85
C SER A 201 18.34 -20.89 -4.63
N ILE A 202 18.59 -19.59 -4.49
CA ILE A 202 17.52 -18.60 -4.32
C ILE A 202 16.62 -18.56 -5.57
N ILE A 203 17.20 -18.58 -6.78
CA ILE A 203 16.41 -18.60 -8.03
C ILE A 203 15.51 -19.84 -8.08
N ILE A 204 16.05 -21.02 -7.79
CA ILE A 204 15.28 -22.28 -7.84
C ILE A 204 14.13 -22.24 -6.82
N VAL A 205 14.43 -21.90 -5.57
CA VAL A 205 13.42 -21.80 -4.51
C VAL A 205 12.36 -20.76 -4.87
N SER A 206 12.76 -19.62 -5.40
CA SER A 206 11.84 -18.54 -5.81
C SER A 206 10.93 -18.98 -6.96
N ILE A 207 11.45 -19.70 -7.96
CA ILE A 207 10.63 -20.26 -9.04
C ILE A 207 9.61 -21.27 -8.48
N VAL A 208 10.05 -22.17 -7.60
CA VAL A 208 9.13 -23.13 -6.95
C VAL A 208 8.04 -22.40 -6.17
N MET A 209 8.41 -21.36 -5.40
CA MET A 209 7.43 -20.54 -4.66
C MET A 209 6.45 -19.80 -5.60
N ILE A 210 6.93 -19.26 -6.72
CA ILE A 210 6.06 -18.60 -7.72
C ILE A 210 5.12 -19.62 -8.37
N ILE A 211 5.62 -20.80 -8.76
CA ILE A 211 4.76 -21.86 -9.33
C ILE A 211 3.71 -22.29 -8.31
N ALA A 212 4.12 -22.53 -7.05
CA ALA A 212 3.18 -22.89 -5.99
C ALA A 212 2.12 -21.79 -5.76
N PHE A 213 2.55 -20.52 -5.73
CA PHE A 213 1.64 -19.37 -5.67
C PHE A 213 0.62 -19.38 -6.81
N LEU A 214 1.07 -19.58 -8.06
CA LEU A 214 0.18 -19.62 -9.23
C LEU A 214 -0.82 -20.80 -9.15
N VAL A 215 -0.34 -21.97 -8.80
CA VAL A 215 -1.20 -23.18 -8.64
C VAL A 215 -2.24 -22.95 -7.54
N LEU A 216 -1.83 -22.41 -6.39
CA LEU A 216 -2.74 -22.19 -5.28
C LEU A 216 -3.79 -21.10 -5.57
N ASN A 217 -3.47 -20.09 -6.40
CA ASN A 217 -4.48 -19.14 -6.85
C ASN A 217 -5.52 -19.77 -7.80
N VAL A 218 -5.14 -20.78 -8.57
CA VAL A 218 -6.07 -21.47 -9.48
C VAL A 218 -6.96 -22.46 -8.73
N VAL A 219 -6.36 -23.21 -7.79
CA VAL A 219 -7.05 -24.32 -7.08
C VAL A 219 -7.75 -23.84 -5.81
N GLY A 220 -7.18 -22.85 -5.17
CA GLY A 220 -7.63 -22.35 -3.87
C GLY A 220 -8.28 -20.98 -3.97
N HIS A 221 -9.26 -20.74 -3.10
CA HIS A 221 -9.88 -19.42 -2.97
C HIS A 221 -9.40 -18.79 -1.67
N GLY A 222 -8.51 -17.80 -1.79
CA GLY A 222 -8.03 -17.01 -0.67
C GLY A 222 -7.73 -15.58 -1.12
N GLU A 223 -8.37 -14.61 -0.48
CA GLU A 223 -8.17 -13.19 -0.72
C GLU A 223 -8.09 -12.44 0.61
N TYR A 224 -7.31 -11.39 0.66
CA TYR A 224 -7.21 -10.51 1.81
C TYR A 224 -7.26 -9.04 1.38
N THR A 225 -8.26 -8.32 1.86
CA THR A 225 -8.39 -6.88 1.65
C THR A 225 -7.86 -6.15 2.89
N MET A 226 -6.63 -5.67 2.79
CA MET A 226 -5.92 -5.11 3.94
C MET A 226 -6.58 -3.83 4.49
N SER A 227 -7.19 -3.01 3.66
CA SER A 227 -7.81 -1.74 4.07
C SER A 227 -8.95 -1.89 5.07
N ILE A 228 -9.67 -2.99 5.00
CA ILE A 228 -10.82 -3.30 5.85
C ILE A 228 -10.63 -4.60 6.66
N ASN A 229 -9.41 -5.12 6.68
CA ASN A 229 -9.06 -6.38 7.33
C ASN A 229 -10.02 -7.53 7.01
N SER A 230 -10.40 -7.69 5.74
CA SER A 230 -11.36 -8.71 5.30
C SER A 230 -10.68 -9.89 4.63
N PHE A 231 -11.12 -11.09 4.99
CA PHE A 231 -10.65 -12.34 4.42
C PHE A 231 -11.78 -13.01 3.64
N LYS A 232 -11.48 -13.49 2.42
CA LYS A 232 -12.37 -14.36 1.66
C LYS A 232 -11.72 -15.72 1.49
N GLY A 233 -12.49 -16.79 1.65
CA GLY A 233 -12.00 -18.15 1.57
C GLY A 233 -11.19 -18.61 2.78
N SER A 234 -10.25 -19.52 2.56
CA SER A 234 -9.45 -20.12 3.64
C SER A 234 -8.33 -19.18 4.13
N PHE A 235 -8.30 -18.93 5.44
CA PHE A 235 -7.22 -18.16 6.09
C PHE A 235 -5.82 -18.71 5.78
N LEU A 236 -5.65 -20.05 5.96
CA LEU A 236 -4.34 -20.68 5.74
C LEU A 236 -3.91 -20.57 4.27
N MET A 237 -4.85 -20.74 3.35
CA MET A 237 -4.59 -20.61 1.91
C MET A 237 -4.19 -19.15 1.58
N THR A 238 -4.94 -18.17 2.10
CA THR A 238 -4.64 -16.74 1.93
C THR A 238 -3.23 -16.41 2.41
N MET A 239 -2.87 -16.86 3.62
CA MET A 239 -1.54 -16.62 4.19
C MET A 239 -0.44 -17.26 3.36
N LEU A 240 -0.65 -18.52 2.93
CA LEU A 240 0.33 -19.24 2.11
C LEU A 240 0.56 -18.55 0.76
N ILE A 241 -0.51 -18.17 0.07
CA ILE A 241 -0.45 -17.43 -1.19
C ILE A 241 0.36 -16.14 -1.02
N MET A 242 0.06 -15.34 0.00
CA MET A 242 0.76 -14.06 0.25
C MET A 242 2.25 -14.26 0.52
N VAL A 243 2.61 -15.23 1.36
CA VAL A 243 4.01 -15.53 1.69
C VAL A 243 4.77 -16.01 0.45
N LEU A 244 4.20 -16.97 -0.30
CA LEU A 244 4.81 -17.50 -1.51
C LEU A 244 4.98 -16.42 -2.60
N ALA A 245 3.96 -15.61 -2.82
CA ALA A 245 4.02 -14.51 -3.78
C ALA A 245 5.12 -13.51 -3.44
N ILE A 246 5.09 -12.96 -2.22
CA ILE A 246 6.04 -11.90 -1.83
C ILE A 246 7.47 -12.42 -1.77
N CYS A 247 7.70 -13.56 -1.09
CA CYS A 247 9.04 -14.12 -0.98
C CYS A 247 9.57 -14.62 -2.33
N GLY A 248 8.73 -15.30 -3.11
CA GLY A 248 9.10 -15.78 -4.43
C GLY A 248 9.45 -14.64 -5.39
N LEU A 249 8.61 -13.61 -5.49
CA LEU A 249 8.88 -12.45 -6.36
C LEU A 249 10.13 -11.69 -5.91
N VAL A 250 10.28 -11.40 -4.61
CA VAL A 250 11.47 -10.71 -4.11
C VAL A 250 12.73 -11.53 -4.32
N GLY A 251 12.70 -12.84 -4.03
CA GLY A 251 13.83 -13.73 -4.24
C GLY A 251 14.23 -13.82 -5.70
N PHE A 252 13.28 -14.04 -6.59
CA PHE A 252 13.51 -14.13 -8.03
C PHE A 252 14.10 -12.82 -8.60
N PHE A 253 13.39 -11.71 -8.42
CA PHE A 253 13.81 -10.43 -8.97
C PHE A 253 15.09 -9.86 -8.34
N SER A 254 15.43 -10.24 -7.10
CA SER A 254 16.73 -9.89 -6.51
C SER A 254 17.88 -10.73 -7.04
N SER A 255 17.57 -11.86 -7.65
CA SER A 255 18.57 -12.83 -8.11
C SER A 255 18.78 -12.81 -9.65
N VAL A 256 17.89 -12.15 -10.39
CA VAL A 256 18.03 -12.00 -11.85
C VAL A 256 18.41 -10.57 -12.22
N ASN A 257 19.05 -10.41 -13.39
CA ASN A 257 19.32 -9.08 -13.93
C ASN A 257 18.05 -8.56 -14.60
N LEU A 258 17.36 -7.65 -13.92
CA LEU A 258 16.14 -7.04 -14.44
C LEU A 258 16.44 -6.10 -15.63
N PRO A 259 15.63 -6.14 -16.70
CA PRO A 259 15.68 -5.11 -17.71
C PRO A 259 15.34 -3.76 -17.07
N ARG A 260 16.06 -2.72 -17.47
CA ARG A 260 15.78 -1.36 -17.02
C ARG A 260 14.53 -0.85 -17.72
N VAL A 261 13.40 -0.81 -17.01
CA VAL A 261 12.18 -0.16 -17.46
C VAL A 261 12.06 1.19 -16.71
N PRO A 262 12.55 2.30 -17.30
CA PRO A 262 12.75 3.57 -16.59
C PRO A 262 11.48 4.07 -15.88
N VAL A 263 10.32 3.93 -16.52
CA VAL A 263 9.04 4.38 -15.98
C VAL A 263 8.68 3.66 -14.70
N ILE A 264 8.80 2.31 -14.66
CA ILE A 264 8.46 1.52 -13.46
C ILE A 264 9.41 1.86 -12.31
N TYR A 265 10.70 2.00 -12.61
CA TYR A 265 11.69 2.41 -11.61
C TYR A 265 11.40 3.80 -11.06
N TYR A 266 11.07 4.75 -11.93
CA TYR A 266 10.74 6.11 -11.53
C TYR A 266 9.54 6.13 -10.59
N ILE A 267 8.45 5.44 -10.95
CA ILE A 267 7.25 5.31 -10.10
C ILE A 267 7.61 4.69 -8.74
N GLY A 268 8.40 3.62 -8.73
CA GLY A 268 8.82 2.96 -7.50
C GLY A 268 9.71 3.83 -6.60
N GLN A 269 10.58 4.62 -7.20
CA GLN A 269 11.44 5.57 -6.50
C GLN A 269 10.67 6.69 -5.83
N HIS A 270 9.59 7.11 -6.44
CA HIS A 270 8.72 8.18 -5.97
C HIS A 270 7.38 7.65 -5.42
N SER A 271 7.34 6.37 -5.03
CA SER A 271 6.12 5.64 -4.62
C SER A 271 5.27 6.38 -3.60
N MET A 272 5.89 7.09 -2.64
CA MET A 272 5.18 7.90 -1.65
C MET A 272 4.40 9.04 -2.29
N VAL A 273 4.98 9.73 -3.28
CA VAL A 273 4.31 10.83 -3.98
C VAL A 273 3.10 10.32 -4.75
N TYR A 274 3.27 9.26 -5.54
CA TYR A 274 2.15 8.63 -6.25
C TYR A 274 1.06 8.17 -5.31
N PHE A 275 1.47 7.60 -4.16
CA PHE A 275 0.54 7.12 -3.14
C PHE A 275 -0.34 8.23 -2.58
N ILE A 276 0.21 9.39 -2.20
CA ILE A 276 -0.56 10.47 -1.57
C ILE A 276 -1.30 11.36 -2.56
N SER A 277 -0.89 11.38 -3.84
CA SER A 277 -1.42 12.32 -4.83
C SER A 277 -2.49 11.73 -5.77
N HIS A 278 -2.53 10.41 -5.99
CA HIS A 278 -3.40 9.83 -7.02
C HIS A 278 -4.90 10.09 -6.77
N TYR A 279 -5.38 10.01 -5.52
CA TYR A 279 -6.79 10.32 -5.21
C TYR A 279 -7.14 11.79 -5.44
N PRO A 280 -6.38 12.77 -4.93
CA PRO A 280 -6.53 14.17 -5.31
C PRO A 280 -6.53 14.39 -6.83
N MET A 281 -5.66 13.70 -7.57
CA MET A 281 -5.62 13.82 -9.04
C MET A 281 -6.83 13.20 -9.73
N LEU A 282 -7.38 12.10 -9.19
CA LEU A 282 -8.65 11.53 -9.65
C LEU A 282 -9.81 12.53 -9.50
N TYR A 283 -9.91 13.18 -8.33
CA TYR A 283 -10.93 14.21 -8.11
C TYR A 283 -10.73 15.43 -8.99
N PHE A 284 -9.48 15.87 -9.16
CA PHE A 284 -9.17 16.98 -10.07
C PHE A 284 -9.56 16.66 -11.52
N TYR A 285 -9.24 15.47 -12.01
CA TYR A 285 -9.65 15.03 -13.35
C TYR A 285 -11.16 15.00 -13.49
N LYS A 286 -11.86 14.45 -12.51
CA LYS A 286 -13.33 14.46 -12.47
C LYS A 286 -13.91 15.86 -12.53
N PHE A 287 -13.38 16.77 -11.74
CA PHE A 287 -13.82 18.17 -11.73
C PHE A 287 -13.66 18.82 -13.10
N MET A 288 -12.51 18.62 -13.75
CA MET A 288 -12.28 19.15 -15.10
C MET A 288 -13.31 18.65 -16.11
N HIS A 289 -13.62 17.34 -16.12
CA HIS A 289 -14.62 16.79 -17.01
C HIS A 289 -16.02 17.35 -16.74
N LEU A 290 -16.39 17.51 -15.49
CA LEU A 290 -17.68 18.11 -15.11
C LEU A 290 -17.80 19.57 -15.54
N SER A 291 -16.71 20.34 -15.46
CA SER A 291 -16.66 21.73 -15.93
C SER A 291 -16.93 21.83 -17.44
N PHE A 292 -16.57 20.79 -18.20
CA PHE A 292 -16.92 20.66 -19.63
C PHE A 292 -18.25 19.95 -19.89
N GLY A 293 -19.08 19.75 -18.88
CA GLY A 293 -20.39 19.14 -19.04
C GLY A 293 -20.39 17.62 -19.25
N ARG A 294 -19.27 16.94 -19.00
CA ARG A 294 -19.12 15.49 -19.19
C ARG A 294 -19.09 14.75 -17.86
N SER A 295 -19.88 13.68 -17.74
CA SER A 295 -19.74 12.72 -16.62
C SER A 295 -18.73 11.65 -16.98
N ILE A 296 -17.86 11.31 -16.04
CA ILE A 296 -16.91 10.20 -16.16
C ILE A 296 -17.28 9.01 -15.26
N TRP A 297 -18.36 9.13 -14.49
CA TRP A 297 -18.83 8.03 -13.66
C TRP A 297 -19.41 6.90 -14.52
N ASN A 298 -19.01 5.67 -14.19
CA ASN A 298 -19.47 4.46 -14.85
C ASN A 298 -19.25 4.48 -16.37
N ARG A 299 -18.12 5.02 -16.82
CA ARG A 299 -17.71 5.01 -18.22
C ARG A 299 -16.46 4.16 -18.38
N PRO A 300 -16.59 2.89 -18.75
CA PRO A 300 -15.47 1.98 -18.95
C PRO A 300 -14.43 2.48 -19.95
N GLU A 301 -14.86 3.18 -20.99
CA GLU A 301 -13.98 3.75 -22.02
C GLU A 301 -13.00 4.80 -21.50
N GLU A 302 -13.35 5.49 -20.42
CA GLU A 302 -12.48 6.51 -19.80
C GLU A 302 -11.25 5.91 -19.10
N VAL A 303 -11.25 4.63 -18.78
CA VAL A 303 -10.12 3.94 -18.15
C VAL A 303 -8.82 4.12 -18.95
N PHE A 304 -8.91 3.98 -20.28
CA PHE A 304 -7.72 4.08 -21.16
C PHE A 304 -7.12 5.50 -21.18
N ILE A 305 -7.92 6.51 -20.89
CA ILE A 305 -7.48 7.90 -20.79
C ILE A 305 -7.09 8.24 -19.37
N LEU A 306 -7.87 7.80 -18.40
CA LEU A 306 -7.71 8.20 -16.99
C LEU A 306 -6.46 7.56 -16.34
N ILE A 307 -6.15 6.31 -16.65
CA ILE A 307 -4.92 5.67 -16.12
C ILE A 307 -3.67 6.49 -16.51
N PRO A 308 -3.35 6.72 -17.82
CA PRO A 308 -2.19 7.51 -18.18
C PRO A 308 -2.27 8.95 -17.68
N ALA A 309 -3.46 9.58 -17.69
CA ALA A 309 -3.64 10.94 -17.18
C ALA A 309 -3.26 11.08 -15.70
N VAL A 310 -3.75 10.16 -14.84
CA VAL A 310 -3.40 10.16 -13.41
C VAL A 310 -1.91 9.94 -13.20
N PHE A 311 -1.29 9.01 -13.95
CA PHE A 311 0.16 8.81 -13.87
C PHE A 311 0.94 10.05 -14.29
N CYS A 312 0.55 10.71 -15.38
CA CYS A 312 1.17 11.97 -15.82
C CYS A 312 1.02 13.09 -14.78
N LEU A 313 -0.17 13.28 -14.23
CA LEU A 313 -0.43 14.28 -13.19
C LEU A 313 0.38 13.99 -11.92
N CYS A 314 0.39 12.74 -11.45
CA CYS A 314 1.22 12.34 -10.31
C CYS A 314 2.71 12.55 -10.57
N THR A 315 3.20 12.24 -11.79
CA THR A 315 4.58 12.48 -12.19
C THR A 315 4.94 13.96 -12.15
N TRP A 316 4.04 14.81 -12.65
CA TRP A 316 4.21 16.25 -12.60
C TRP A 316 4.26 16.79 -11.17
N MET A 317 3.53 16.17 -10.24
CA MET A 317 3.53 16.54 -8.82
C MET A 317 4.80 16.13 -8.07
N VAL A 318 5.61 15.19 -8.60
CA VAL A 318 6.81 14.69 -7.91
C VAL A 318 7.76 15.82 -7.48
N PRO A 319 8.23 16.72 -8.38
CA PRO A 319 9.19 17.75 -7.99
C PRO A 319 8.63 18.76 -6.99
N LEU A 320 7.30 18.96 -6.99
CA LEU A 320 6.62 19.83 -6.04
C LEU A 320 6.54 19.19 -4.66
N ILE A 321 5.97 17.99 -4.58
CA ILE A 321 5.73 17.29 -3.31
C ILE A 321 7.03 16.94 -2.61
N GLU A 322 8.07 16.54 -3.34
CA GLU A 322 9.36 16.19 -2.73
C GLU A 322 10.08 17.37 -2.09
N ARG A 323 9.78 18.60 -2.49
CA ARG A 323 10.30 19.82 -1.86
C ARG A 323 9.56 20.17 -0.56
N ILE A 324 8.42 19.57 -0.31
CA ILE A 324 7.56 19.87 0.84
C ILE A 324 7.75 18.76 1.90
N PRO A 325 8.53 18.99 2.98
CA PRO A 325 8.89 17.97 3.95
C PRO A 325 7.67 17.31 4.63
N TRP A 326 6.65 18.11 4.94
CA TRP A 326 5.44 17.60 5.60
C TRP A 326 4.51 16.79 4.69
N LEU A 327 4.71 16.80 3.36
CA LEU A 327 4.04 15.89 2.42
C LEU A 327 4.91 14.68 2.07
N SER A 328 6.18 14.92 1.78
CA SER A 328 7.09 13.87 1.31
C SER A 328 7.67 13.01 2.44
N GLY A 329 7.60 13.48 3.69
CA GLY A 329 8.32 12.86 4.81
C GLY A 329 9.84 12.98 4.73
N ARG A 330 10.36 13.78 3.79
CA ARG A 330 11.80 14.00 3.57
C ARG A 330 12.24 15.26 4.32
N TRP A 331 12.58 15.10 5.59
CA TRP A 331 13.13 16.18 6.39
C TRP A 331 14.63 16.23 6.21
N CYS A 332 15.19 17.41 5.96
CA CYS A 332 16.64 17.59 6.02
C CYS A 332 17.12 17.17 7.40
N LYS A 333 18.19 16.39 7.47
CA LYS A 333 18.89 16.19 8.73
C LYS A 333 19.52 17.52 9.08
N SER A 334 19.01 18.20 10.12
CA SER A 334 19.68 19.31 10.78
C SER A 334 21.00 18.81 11.39
#